data_de81d6b98cc9da8ca040acfab6c6c680
#
_entry.id   de81d6b98cc9da8ca040acfab6c6c680
#
_cell.length_a   1.000
_cell.length_b   1.000
_cell.length_c   1.000
_cell.angle_alpha   90.00
_cell.angle_beta   90.00
_cell.angle_gamma   90.00
#
_symmetry.space_group_name_H-M   'P 1'
#
loop_
_entity.id
_entity.type
_entity.pdbx_description
1 polymer ?
#
loop_
_entity_poly.entity_id
_entity_poly.type
_entity_poly.pdbx_seq_one_letter_code
_entity_poly.pdbx_strand_id
1 'polypeptide(L)'
;ALRESIELSACAAPIVELLDRITQPGLEVPKLFPLTQTALDVLASADSAHGPAICAAWLLKAFAFLGIRPSLDRCCVCGEPLACEVGSSAHRTIAFSCSEGGVVCDACRVSDVAGLAPETLSWASALLGMRFSDIASIQVDQSCVFDALRLCQTWAQVHASIRLKSLNFLFTCGLF
;
A
#
# COMPACT_ATOMS: atom_id res chain seq x y z
N ALA A 1 11.22 -22.17 -1.03
CA ALA A 1 10.61 -20.96 -0.52
C ALA A 1 10.70 -19.82 -1.54
N LEU A 2 10.92 -18.53 -1.14
CA LEU A 2 10.82 -17.37 -2.07
C LEU A 2 11.55 -17.55 -3.41
N ARG A 3 12.71 -18.20 -3.44
CA ARG A 3 13.49 -18.43 -4.67
C ARG A 3 12.90 -19.49 -5.62
N GLU A 4 11.93 -20.24 -5.18
CA GLU A 4 11.29 -21.34 -5.94
C GLU A 4 9.97 -20.90 -6.58
N SER A 5 9.39 -19.78 -6.13
CA SER A 5 8.20 -19.17 -6.72
C SER A 5 8.55 -17.81 -7.33
N ILE A 6 8.28 -17.66 -8.62
CA ILE A 6 8.48 -16.40 -9.34
C ILE A 6 7.48 -15.34 -8.85
N GLU A 7 6.26 -15.75 -8.52
CA GLU A 7 5.18 -14.89 -8.02
C GLU A 7 5.57 -14.27 -6.68
N LEU A 8 6.00 -15.09 -5.72
CA LEU A 8 6.41 -14.61 -4.39
C LEU A 8 7.69 -13.77 -4.47
N SER A 9 8.63 -14.15 -5.35
CA SER A 9 9.83 -13.33 -5.62
C SER A 9 9.48 -11.97 -6.21
N ALA A 10 8.52 -11.92 -7.14
CA ALA A 10 8.03 -10.67 -7.72
C ALA A 10 7.40 -9.76 -6.65
N CYS A 11 6.69 -10.33 -5.68
CA CYS A 11 6.10 -9.58 -4.56
C CYS A 11 7.14 -9.14 -3.51
N ALA A 12 8.23 -9.89 -3.34
CA ALA A 12 9.34 -9.51 -2.45
C ALA A 12 10.20 -8.36 -3.03
N ALA A 13 10.30 -8.29 -4.36
CA ALA A 13 11.17 -7.32 -5.02
C ALA A 13 10.87 -5.85 -4.68
N PRO A 14 9.60 -5.36 -4.64
CA PRO A 14 9.29 -3.99 -4.22
C PRO A 14 9.67 -3.69 -2.77
N ILE A 15 9.57 -4.69 -1.88
CA ILE A 15 9.96 -4.58 -0.48
C ILE A 15 11.47 -4.31 -0.40
N VAL A 16 12.26 -5.13 -1.08
CA VAL A 16 13.72 -5.02 -1.10
C VAL A 16 14.17 -3.74 -1.80
N GLU A 17 13.53 -3.39 -2.94
CA GLU A 17 13.87 -2.17 -3.70
C GLU A 17 13.63 -0.91 -2.85
N LEU A 18 12.47 -0.80 -2.18
CA LEU A 18 12.20 0.35 -1.33
C LEU A 18 13.19 0.39 -0.16
N LEU A 19 13.43 -0.75 0.50
CA LEU A 19 14.37 -0.84 1.63
C LEU A 19 15.76 -0.35 1.23
N ASP A 20 16.29 -0.82 0.09
CA ASP A 20 17.60 -0.40 -0.43
C ASP A 20 17.69 1.11 -0.68
N ARG A 21 16.60 1.72 -1.14
CA ARG A 21 16.54 3.15 -1.45
C ARG A 21 16.42 4.06 -0.23
N ILE A 22 15.80 3.57 0.86
CA ILE A 22 15.55 4.38 2.07
C ILE A 22 16.59 4.15 3.16
N THR A 23 17.36 3.04 3.11
CA THR A 23 18.43 2.78 4.07
C THR A 23 19.71 3.46 3.63
N GLN A 24 20.22 4.36 4.48
CA GLN A 24 21.50 5.01 4.28
C GLN A 24 22.43 4.66 5.46
N PRO A 25 23.76 4.56 5.25
CA PRO A 25 24.69 4.38 6.33
C PRO A 25 24.53 5.48 7.39
N GLY A 26 24.27 5.08 8.64
CA GLY A 26 24.08 6.00 9.76
C GLY A 26 22.62 6.47 10.00
N LEU A 27 21.68 6.11 9.14
CA LEU A 27 20.26 6.34 9.38
C LEU A 27 19.64 5.06 10.00
N GLU A 28 19.43 5.08 11.30
CA GLU A 28 18.78 3.96 11.98
C GLU A 28 17.26 4.06 11.88
N VAL A 29 16.64 3.09 11.23
CA VAL A 29 15.19 2.86 11.26
C VAL A 29 14.92 1.52 11.95
N PRO A 30 15.03 1.46 13.28
CA PRO A 30 15.12 0.19 14.03
C PRO A 30 13.87 -0.69 13.89
N LYS A 31 12.70 -0.10 13.61
CA LYS A 31 11.43 -0.83 13.43
C LYS A 31 11.26 -1.41 12.02
N LEU A 32 12.01 -0.91 11.04
CA LEU A 32 11.86 -1.33 9.64
C LEU A 32 12.43 -2.73 9.42
N PHE A 33 13.55 -3.07 10.08
CA PHE A 33 14.16 -4.38 9.94
C PHE A 33 13.25 -5.52 10.41
N PRO A 34 12.73 -5.53 11.65
CA PRO A 34 11.81 -6.59 12.10
C PRO A 34 10.51 -6.61 11.30
N LEU A 35 10.00 -5.46 10.84
CA LEU A 35 8.85 -5.41 9.94
C LEU A 35 9.15 -6.17 8.64
N THR A 36 10.30 -5.91 8.04
CA THR A 36 10.72 -6.53 6.77
C THR A 36 10.93 -8.03 6.94
N GLN A 37 11.63 -8.44 7.99
CA GLN A 37 11.85 -9.84 8.29
C GLN A 37 10.52 -10.60 8.43
N THR A 38 9.60 -10.08 9.26
CA THR A 38 8.27 -10.69 9.44
C THR A 38 7.49 -10.79 8.13
N ALA A 39 7.52 -9.75 7.29
CA ALA A 39 6.83 -9.77 6.01
C ALA A 39 7.40 -10.82 5.05
N LEU A 40 8.73 -10.92 4.97
CA LEU A 40 9.41 -11.89 4.10
C LEU A 40 9.23 -13.32 4.59
N ASP A 41 9.21 -13.55 5.91
CA ASP A 41 8.98 -14.86 6.51
C ASP A 41 7.55 -15.36 6.20
N VAL A 42 6.55 -14.47 6.37
CA VAL A 42 5.17 -14.81 6.01
C VAL A 42 5.02 -15.00 4.50
N LEU A 43 5.60 -14.11 3.69
CA LEU A 43 5.57 -14.22 2.24
C LEU A 43 6.18 -15.55 1.74
N ALA A 44 7.25 -16.03 2.39
CA ALA A 44 7.92 -17.28 2.03
C ALA A 44 7.05 -18.53 2.24
N SER A 45 6.04 -18.45 3.11
CA SER A 45 5.14 -19.56 3.45
C SER A 45 3.70 -19.37 2.97
N ALA A 46 3.36 -18.19 2.45
CA ALA A 46 2.02 -17.88 1.97
C ALA A 46 1.72 -18.51 0.60
N ASP A 47 0.44 -18.64 0.30
CA ASP A 47 -0.02 -18.88 -1.07
C ASP A 47 0.33 -17.65 -1.94
N SER A 48 0.70 -17.90 -3.21
CA SER A 48 1.10 -16.83 -4.13
C SER A 48 0.02 -15.76 -4.31
N ALA A 49 -1.26 -16.14 -4.24
CA ALA A 49 -2.39 -15.21 -4.30
C ALA A 49 -2.38 -14.14 -3.18
N HIS A 50 -1.73 -14.39 -2.04
CA HIS A 50 -1.60 -13.43 -0.95
C HIS A 50 -0.38 -12.51 -1.10
N GLY A 51 0.55 -12.85 -1.98
CA GLY A 51 1.80 -12.12 -2.18
C GLY A 51 1.61 -10.61 -2.42
N PRO A 52 0.75 -10.19 -3.37
CA PRO A 52 0.48 -8.77 -3.63
C PRO A 52 -0.05 -8.01 -2.39
N ALA A 53 -0.94 -8.64 -1.61
CA ALA A 53 -1.50 -8.02 -0.41
C ALA A 53 -0.47 -7.85 0.71
N ILE A 54 0.41 -8.83 0.91
CA ILE A 54 1.52 -8.75 1.87
C ILE A 54 2.51 -7.65 1.45
N CYS A 55 2.81 -7.55 0.15
CA CYS A 55 3.66 -6.49 -0.41
C CYS A 55 3.04 -5.11 -0.17
N ALA A 56 1.74 -4.91 -0.50
CA ALA A 56 1.04 -3.65 -0.28
C ALA A 56 1.02 -3.25 1.21
N ALA A 57 0.72 -4.21 2.09
CA ALA A 57 0.72 -3.99 3.53
C ALA A 57 2.10 -3.55 4.04
N TRP A 58 3.18 -4.18 3.55
CA TRP A 58 4.52 -3.78 3.94
C TRP A 58 4.85 -2.36 3.48
N LEU A 59 4.55 -2.01 2.22
CA LEU A 59 4.78 -0.67 1.68
C LEU A 59 4.05 0.40 2.51
N LEU A 60 2.75 0.21 2.79
CA LEU A 60 1.95 1.13 3.60
C LEU A 60 2.52 1.31 5.02
N LYS A 61 2.94 0.22 5.66
CA LYS A 61 3.57 0.25 6.99
C LYS A 61 4.95 0.92 6.96
N ALA A 62 5.74 0.67 5.91
CA ALA A 62 7.02 1.33 5.71
C ALA A 62 6.85 2.84 5.58
N PHE A 63 5.87 3.32 4.81
CA PHE A 63 5.54 4.75 4.71
C PHE A 63 5.15 5.34 6.06
N ALA A 64 4.42 4.60 6.90
CA ALA A 64 4.09 5.04 8.25
C ALA A 64 5.34 5.18 9.15
N PHE A 65 6.28 4.24 9.07
CA PHE A 65 7.55 4.33 9.81
C PHE A 65 8.47 5.43 9.30
N LEU A 66 8.38 5.77 8.02
CA LEU A 66 9.10 6.89 7.43
C LEU A 66 8.49 8.26 7.73
N GLY A 67 7.35 8.29 8.44
CA GLY A 67 6.64 9.54 8.75
C GLY A 67 5.81 10.12 7.61
N ILE A 68 5.64 9.36 6.53
CA ILE A 68 4.85 9.76 5.35
C ILE A 68 3.60 8.87 5.19
N ARG A 69 2.96 8.54 6.30
CA ARG A 69 1.73 7.72 6.29
C ARG A 69 0.61 8.42 5.53
N PRO A 70 -0.03 7.77 4.53
CA PRO A 70 -1.23 8.31 3.91
C PRO A 70 -2.40 8.41 4.89
N SER A 71 -3.15 9.51 4.84
CA SER A 71 -4.41 9.64 5.55
C SER A 71 -5.49 8.90 4.78
N LEU A 72 -6.01 7.79 5.34
CA LEU A 72 -6.96 6.91 4.66
C LEU A 72 -8.36 6.94 5.30
N ASP A 73 -8.47 7.47 6.51
CA ASP A 73 -9.68 7.43 7.35
C ASP A 73 -10.25 8.81 7.68
N ARG A 74 -9.50 9.87 7.39
CA ARG A 74 -9.91 11.25 7.64
C ARG A 74 -9.38 12.19 6.56
N CYS A 75 -10.06 13.32 6.38
CA CYS A 75 -9.62 14.36 5.46
C CYS A 75 -8.22 14.87 5.84
N CYS A 76 -7.28 14.84 4.91
CA CYS A 76 -5.91 15.31 5.16
C CYS A 76 -5.82 16.85 5.31
N VAL A 77 -6.85 17.59 4.92
CA VAL A 77 -6.89 19.05 5.00
C VAL A 77 -7.53 19.55 6.28
N CYS A 78 -8.76 19.10 6.63
CA CYS A 78 -9.50 19.57 7.79
C CYS A 78 -9.50 18.60 8.98
N GLY A 79 -9.03 17.36 8.80
CA GLY A 79 -8.99 16.35 9.85
C GLY A 79 -10.34 15.66 10.15
N GLU A 80 -11.45 16.07 9.49
CA GLU A 80 -12.75 15.45 9.68
C GLU A 80 -12.70 13.96 9.28
N PRO A 81 -13.26 13.06 10.11
CA PRO A 81 -13.40 11.66 9.72
C PRO A 81 -14.22 11.54 8.44
N LEU A 82 -13.80 10.67 7.53
CA LEU A 82 -14.65 10.29 6.41
C LEU A 82 -15.83 9.48 6.95
N ALA A 83 -17.03 10.02 6.82
CA ALA A 83 -18.24 9.23 6.97
C ALA A 83 -18.26 8.23 5.81
N CYS A 84 -17.72 7.04 6.02
CA CYS A 84 -17.95 5.91 5.15
C CYS A 84 -19.40 5.49 5.32
N GLU A 85 -20.33 6.17 4.64
CA GLU A 85 -21.66 5.62 4.44
C GLU A 85 -21.51 4.42 3.51
N VAL A 86 -21.34 3.25 4.10
CA VAL A 86 -21.44 1.97 3.43
C VAL A 86 -22.89 1.85 2.95
N GLY A 87 -23.14 2.19 1.70
CA GLY A 87 -24.45 1.93 1.12
C GLY A 87 -25.02 2.89 0.07
N SER A 88 -24.36 3.97 -0.30
CA SER A 88 -24.90 4.85 -1.34
C SER A 88 -24.11 4.80 -2.65
N SER A 89 -24.73 4.19 -3.64
CA SER A 89 -24.46 4.16 -5.10
C SER A 89 -23.07 3.67 -5.55
N ALA A 90 -23.08 2.62 -6.37
CA ALA A 90 -21.98 1.86 -6.96
C ALA A 90 -20.98 2.65 -7.86
N HIS A 91 -20.98 3.99 -7.82
CA HIS A 91 -20.12 4.83 -8.66
C HIS A 91 -19.49 6.02 -7.90
N ARG A 92 -19.55 6.01 -6.56
CA ARG A 92 -18.98 7.12 -5.81
C ARG A 92 -17.48 6.89 -5.61
N THR A 93 -16.65 7.71 -6.24
CA THR A 93 -15.21 7.76 -5.94
C THR A 93 -14.94 8.72 -4.78
N ILE A 94 -13.98 8.35 -3.92
CA ILE A 94 -13.49 9.21 -2.83
C ILE A 94 -12.34 10.04 -3.38
N ALA A 95 -12.37 11.35 -3.17
CA ALA A 95 -11.29 12.23 -3.56
C ALA A 95 -10.01 11.87 -2.77
N PHE A 96 -8.91 11.61 -3.49
CA PHE A 96 -7.62 11.26 -2.92
C PHE A 96 -6.51 12.09 -3.56
N SER A 97 -5.83 12.89 -2.74
CA SER A 97 -4.71 13.72 -3.18
C SER A 97 -3.41 13.17 -2.62
N CYS A 98 -2.56 12.66 -3.50
CA CYS A 98 -1.21 12.24 -3.08
C CYS A 98 -0.38 13.43 -2.58
N SER A 99 -0.49 14.60 -3.19
CA SER A 99 0.27 15.80 -2.81
C SER A 99 -0.15 16.36 -1.45
N GLU A 100 -1.46 16.32 -1.14
CA GLU A 100 -2.00 16.83 0.13
C GLU A 100 -1.88 15.80 1.27
N GLY A 101 -1.60 14.56 0.96
CA GLY A 101 -1.34 13.54 1.98
C GLY A 101 -2.45 12.55 2.24
N GLY A 102 -3.46 12.42 1.36
CA GLY A 102 -4.49 11.40 1.52
C GLY A 102 -5.86 11.75 1.01
N VAL A 103 -6.89 11.21 1.68
CA VAL A 103 -8.28 11.47 1.34
C VAL A 103 -8.69 12.91 1.63
N VAL A 104 -9.57 13.44 0.78
CA VAL A 104 -10.09 14.82 0.88
C VAL A 104 -11.62 14.76 0.93
N CYS A 105 -12.23 15.43 1.91
CA CYS A 105 -13.69 15.52 2.00
C CYS A 105 -14.25 16.46 0.93
N ASP A 106 -15.56 16.36 0.67
CA ASP A 106 -16.23 17.18 -0.36
C ASP A 106 -16.10 18.69 -0.09
N ALA A 107 -16.05 19.11 1.18
CA ALA A 107 -15.89 20.52 1.56
C ALA A 107 -14.49 21.08 1.27
N CYS A 108 -13.46 20.22 1.30
CA CYS A 108 -12.06 20.59 1.05
C CYS A 108 -11.61 20.27 -0.38
N ARG A 109 -12.48 19.63 -1.18
CA ARG A 109 -12.13 19.18 -2.52
C ARG A 109 -11.89 20.36 -3.46
N VAL A 110 -10.70 20.42 -4.04
CA VAL A 110 -10.38 21.28 -5.17
C VAL A 110 -10.60 20.53 -6.49
N SER A 111 -10.78 21.23 -7.60
CA SER A 111 -10.83 20.62 -8.93
C SER A 111 -9.54 19.82 -9.20
N ASP A 112 -9.67 18.69 -9.90
CA ASP A 112 -8.58 17.81 -10.35
C ASP A 112 -7.98 16.85 -9.29
N VAL A 113 -8.70 16.50 -8.25
CA VAL A 113 -8.28 15.43 -7.34
C VAL A 113 -8.71 14.06 -7.90
N ALA A 114 -7.77 13.13 -7.99
CA ALA A 114 -8.05 11.77 -8.46
C ALA A 114 -9.12 11.09 -7.59
N GLY A 115 -10.00 10.32 -8.22
CA GLY A 115 -10.98 9.50 -7.50
C GLY A 115 -10.39 8.13 -7.19
N LEU A 116 -10.52 7.69 -5.94
CA LEU A 116 -10.19 6.33 -5.50
C LEU A 116 -11.48 5.57 -5.20
N ALA A 117 -11.55 4.31 -5.60
CA ALA A 117 -12.70 3.47 -5.26
C ALA A 117 -12.77 3.27 -3.73
N PRO A 118 -13.97 3.34 -3.12
CA PRO A 118 -14.13 3.13 -1.68
C PRO A 118 -13.59 1.78 -1.21
N GLU A 119 -13.74 0.74 -2.03
CA GLU A 119 -13.24 -0.60 -1.78
C GLU A 119 -11.71 -0.62 -1.70
N THR A 120 -11.03 0.04 -2.64
CA THR A 120 -9.57 0.17 -2.63
C THR A 120 -9.08 0.91 -1.39
N LEU A 121 -9.77 1.98 -0.98
CA LEU A 121 -9.46 2.72 0.24
C LEU A 121 -9.65 1.85 1.49
N SER A 122 -10.74 1.09 1.55
CA SER A 122 -11.02 0.15 2.63
C SER A 122 -9.94 -0.92 2.74
N TRP A 123 -9.53 -1.51 1.59
CA TRP A 123 -8.43 -2.47 1.55
C TRP A 123 -7.10 -1.86 2.00
N ALA A 124 -6.73 -0.69 1.49
CA ALA A 124 -5.49 -0.02 1.89
C ALA A 124 -5.46 0.28 3.40
N SER A 125 -6.60 0.72 3.97
CA SER A 125 -6.73 0.97 5.40
C SER A 125 -6.64 -0.33 6.22
N ALA A 126 -7.30 -1.40 5.79
CA ALA A 126 -7.22 -2.71 6.43
C ALA A 126 -5.79 -3.28 6.40
N LEU A 127 -5.14 -3.27 5.23
CA LEU A 127 -3.77 -3.75 5.05
C LEU A 127 -2.77 -2.99 5.93
N LEU A 128 -2.97 -1.69 6.13
CA LEU A 128 -2.14 -0.89 7.03
C LEU A 128 -2.26 -1.35 8.49
N GLY A 129 -3.44 -1.81 8.92
CA GLY A 129 -3.72 -2.23 10.31
C GLY A 129 -3.46 -3.72 10.60
N MET A 130 -3.67 -4.60 9.62
CA MET A 130 -3.60 -6.07 9.80
C MET A 130 -2.18 -6.57 10.01
N ARG A 131 -2.03 -7.72 10.69
CA ARG A 131 -0.76 -8.47 10.72
C ARG A 131 -0.58 -9.21 9.40
N PHE A 132 0.68 -9.45 9.01
CA PHE A 132 0.96 -10.20 7.77
C PHE A 132 0.42 -11.63 7.80
N SER A 133 0.45 -12.29 8.96
CA SER A 133 -0.14 -13.62 9.16
C SER A 133 -1.65 -13.65 8.89
N ASP A 134 -2.35 -12.59 9.29
CA ASP A 134 -3.79 -12.49 9.12
C ASP A 134 -4.14 -12.26 7.64
N ILE A 135 -3.33 -11.43 6.94
CA ILE A 135 -3.44 -11.20 5.49
C ILE A 135 -3.28 -12.51 4.72
N ALA A 136 -2.35 -13.38 5.13
CA ALA A 136 -2.13 -14.69 4.50
C ALA A 136 -3.28 -15.69 4.72
N SER A 137 -4.29 -15.34 5.51
CA SER A 137 -5.41 -16.23 5.90
C SER A 137 -6.77 -15.76 5.40
N ILE A 138 -6.87 -14.57 4.82
CA ILE A 138 -8.14 -14.01 4.32
C ILE A 138 -8.28 -14.18 2.82
N GLN A 139 -9.53 -14.14 2.33
CA GLN A 139 -9.78 -14.02 0.90
C GLN A 139 -9.39 -12.62 0.42
N VAL A 140 -8.53 -12.55 -0.59
CA VAL A 140 -7.97 -11.31 -1.13
C VAL A 140 -8.72 -10.88 -2.39
N ASP A 141 -9.19 -9.64 -2.43
CA ASP A 141 -9.63 -9.02 -3.67
C ASP A 141 -8.41 -8.48 -4.43
N GLN A 142 -8.00 -9.21 -5.46
CA GLN A 142 -6.81 -8.88 -6.25
C GLN A 142 -6.92 -7.50 -6.91
N SER A 143 -8.10 -7.14 -7.44
CA SER A 143 -8.30 -5.84 -8.09
C SER A 143 -8.02 -4.68 -7.12
N CYS A 144 -8.65 -4.72 -5.95
CA CYS A 144 -8.47 -3.71 -4.92
C CYS A 144 -7.02 -3.65 -4.40
N VAL A 145 -6.37 -4.81 -4.26
CA VAL A 145 -4.96 -4.89 -3.83
C VAL A 145 -4.02 -4.30 -4.87
N PHE A 146 -4.24 -4.59 -6.16
CA PHE A 146 -3.43 -4.00 -7.23
C PHE A 146 -3.62 -2.49 -7.33
N ASP A 147 -4.83 -1.98 -7.10
CA ASP A 147 -5.08 -0.53 -7.02
C ASP A 147 -4.39 0.09 -5.79
N ALA A 148 -4.36 -0.60 -4.65
CA ALA A 148 -3.58 -0.18 -3.49
C ALA A 148 -2.06 -0.18 -3.77
N LEU A 149 -1.54 -1.12 -4.55
CA LEU A 149 -0.14 -1.13 -4.99
C LEU A 149 0.16 0.03 -5.95
N ARG A 150 -0.76 0.38 -6.87
CA ARG A 150 -0.63 1.58 -7.73
C ARG A 150 -0.62 2.87 -6.90
N LEU A 151 -1.47 2.92 -5.85
CA LEU A 151 -1.44 4.00 -4.88
C LEU A 151 -0.06 4.08 -4.20
N CYS A 152 0.49 2.95 -3.73
CA CYS A 152 1.82 2.90 -3.12
C CYS A 152 2.93 3.37 -4.08
N GLN A 153 2.83 3.02 -5.36
CA GLN A 153 3.77 3.48 -6.39
C GLN A 153 3.77 5.01 -6.53
N THR A 154 2.57 5.59 -6.67
CA THR A 154 2.41 7.05 -6.77
C THR A 154 2.86 7.73 -5.48
N TRP A 155 2.52 7.15 -4.33
CA TRP A 155 2.91 7.66 -3.01
C TRP A 155 4.41 7.72 -2.82
N ALA A 156 5.12 6.64 -3.15
CA ALA A 156 6.59 6.59 -3.08
C ALA A 156 7.22 7.65 -3.99
N GLN A 157 6.66 7.86 -5.19
CA GLN A 157 7.16 8.86 -6.13
C GLN A 157 6.96 10.28 -5.60
N VAL A 158 5.81 10.59 -5.01
CA VAL A 158 5.47 11.95 -4.54
C VAL A 158 6.22 12.30 -3.25
N HIS A 159 6.23 11.39 -2.27
CA HIS A 159 6.73 11.70 -0.93
C HIS A 159 8.18 11.29 -0.68
N ALA A 160 8.70 10.32 -1.42
CA ALA A 160 10.07 9.85 -1.27
C ALA A 160 10.94 10.09 -2.52
N SER A 161 10.36 10.57 -3.62
CA SER A 161 11.03 10.69 -4.94
C SER A 161 11.57 9.35 -5.46
N ILE A 162 10.95 8.24 -5.04
CA ILE A 162 11.34 6.88 -5.40
C ILE A 162 10.33 6.30 -6.39
N ARG A 163 10.81 5.91 -7.57
CA ARG A 163 10.05 5.11 -8.52
C ARG A 163 10.45 3.64 -8.37
N LEU A 164 9.53 2.80 -7.90
CA LEU A 164 9.75 1.37 -7.71
C LEU A 164 9.60 0.63 -9.05
N LYS A 165 10.73 0.23 -9.64
CA LYS A 165 10.76 -0.49 -10.94
C LYS A 165 10.15 -1.88 -10.82
N SER A 166 10.33 -2.53 -9.67
CA SER A 166 9.77 -3.84 -9.36
C SER A 166 8.25 -3.85 -9.31
N LEU A 167 7.60 -2.75 -8.87
CA LEU A 167 6.13 -2.63 -8.97
C LEU A 167 5.67 -2.55 -10.43
N ASN A 168 6.39 -1.84 -11.30
CA ASN A 168 6.05 -1.84 -12.73
C ASN A 168 6.13 -3.24 -13.32
N PHE A 169 7.13 -4.04 -12.95
CA PHE A 169 7.22 -5.44 -13.36
C PHE A 169 6.00 -6.23 -12.83
N LEU A 170 5.67 -6.08 -11.56
CA LEU A 170 4.52 -6.76 -10.94
C LEU A 170 3.19 -6.45 -11.65
N PHE A 171 3.00 -5.22 -12.13
CA PHE A 171 1.80 -4.81 -12.88
C PHE A 171 1.74 -5.36 -14.30
N THR A 172 2.85 -5.75 -14.90
CA THR A 172 2.95 -6.12 -16.33
C THR A 172 3.28 -7.58 -16.58
N CYS A 173 3.71 -8.32 -15.54
CA CYS A 173 4.19 -9.70 -15.71
C CYS A 173 3.09 -10.73 -15.93
N GLY A 174 1.82 -10.42 -15.65
CA GLY A 174 0.69 -11.34 -15.82
C GLY A 174 0.75 -12.59 -14.92
N LEU A 175 1.36 -12.47 -13.75
CA LEU A 175 1.50 -13.57 -12.78
C LEU A 175 0.29 -13.73 -11.86
N PHE A 176 -0.62 -12.75 -11.81
CA PHE A 176 -1.77 -12.67 -10.91
C PHE A 176 -3.04 -12.30 -11.65
#